data_14f7b249d3daec8b0bab4533250ad261
#
_entry.id   14f7b249d3daec8b0bab4533250ad261
#
_cell.length_a   1.000
_cell.length_b   1.000
_cell.length_c   1.000
_cell.angle_alpha   90.00
_cell.angle_beta   90.00
_cell.angle_gamma   90.00
#
_symmetry.space_group_name_H-M   'P 1'
#
loop_
_entity.id
_entity.type
_entity.pdbx_description
1 polymer ?
#
loop_
_entity_poly.entity_id
_entity_poly.type
_entity_poly.pdbx_seq_one_letter_code
_entity_poly.pdbx_strand_id
1 'polypeptide(L)'
;MSRKKQVTINPQHFEACFKVIDAHTQGEFTRIVYDGFPEPKGNTMLEKKQYVSENYDHYRRALMDEPRGHKDMFGSLWTEPVNPEADFGAIFMDGTGYLPMCGHGSMGSATAAVETGVVEAKEPYTIVKIDAPAGLIEAKVKVEEGKTKSVSIKNVPSFLYQENLKTQVSGKEITYDLAFAGNFVALIEVEQLGMKVEKKDLAAITDIGIKMLAKLNKELDVAHPELAINEVGTCNFYERIDSGEVNYRNVVVFGNHQADRSPSGSGTSALMAMLYGKGYLSLNQPFINESIIGSR
;
A
#
# COMPACT_ATOMS: atom_id res chain seq x y z
N MET A 1 7.04 -26.53 -37.15
CA MET A 1 6.26 -25.74 -36.14
C MET A 1 5.79 -26.69 -35.06
N SER A 2 6.32 -26.57 -33.85
CA SER A 2 5.90 -27.37 -32.69
C SER A 2 4.48 -26.94 -32.31
N ARG A 3 3.51 -27.87 -32.37
CA ARG A 3 2.17 -27.61 -31.82
C ARG A 3 2.27 -27.41 -30.33
N LYS A 4 2.19 -26.15 -29.86
CA LYS A 4 2.02 -25.89 -28.40
C LYS A 4 0.74 -26.61 -27.99
N LYS A 5 0.87 -27.56 -27.05
CA LYS A 5 -0.29 -28.21 -26.45
C LYS A 5 -1.09 -27.13 -25.71
N GLN A 6 -2.37 -27.01 -26.05
CA GLN A 6 -3.27 -26.13 -25.31
C GLN A 6 -3.52 -26.77 -23.95
N VAL A 7 -3.11 -26.10 -22.89
CA VAL A 7 -3.40 -26.53 -21.51
C VAL A 7 -4.81 -26.03 -21.17
N THR A 8 -5.70 -26.96 -20.86
CA THR A 8 -7.05 -26.62 -20.40
C THR A 8 -7.17 -27.06 -18.95
N ILE A 9 -7.49 -26.12 -18.08
CA ILE A 9 -7.74 -26.36 -16.66
C ILE A 9 -9.24 -26.62 -16.49
N ASN A 10 -9.59 -27.73 -15.84
CA ASN A 10 -10.95 -27.97 -15.39
C ASN A 10 -11.07 -27.50 -13.91
N PRO A 11 -11.74 -26.36 -13.63
CA PRO A 11 -11.84 -25.83 -12.26
C PRO A 11 -12.48 -26.80 -11.27
N GLN A 12 -13.33 -27.71 -11.73
CA GLN A 12 -14.02 -28.70 -10.86
C GLN A 12 -13.06 -29.73 -10.24
N HIS A 13 -11.82 -29.83 -10.71
CA HIS A 13 -10.81 -30.72 -10.15
C HIS A 13 -10.04 -30.10 -8.97
N PHE A 14 -10.33 -28.85 -8.63
CA PHE A 14 -9.62 -28.07 -7.61
C PHE A 14 -10.60 -27.57 -6.57
N GLU A 15 -10.14 -27.41 -5.34
CA GLU A 15 -10.92 -26.82 -4.24
C GLU A 15 -11.24 -25.34 -4.53
N ALA A 16 -10.28 -24.61 -5.11
CA ALA A 16 -10.46 -23.24 -5.58
C ALA A 16 -9.59 -22.99 -6.83
N CYS A 17 -10.04 -22.09 -7.69
CA CYS A 17 -9.31 -21.68 -8.88
C CYS A 17 -9.44 -20.16 -9.03
N PHE A 18 -8.33 -19.45 -8.81
CA PHE A 18 -8.27 -17.98 -8.91
C PHE A 18 -7.57 -17.55 -10.19
N LYS A 19 -8.08 -16.50 -10.82
CA LYS A 19 -7.38 -15.82 -11.88
C LYS A 19 -6.72 -14.56 -11.34
N VAL A 20 -5.44 -14.41 -11.62
CA VAL A 20 -4.63 -13.32 -11.08
C VAL A 20 -3.83 -12.62 -12.18
N ILE A 21 -3.52 -11.34 -11.92
CA ILE A 21 -2.53 -10.57 -12.67
C ILE A 21 -1.47 -10.16 -11.66
N ASP A 22 -0.23 -10.59 -11.87
CA ASP A 22 0.89 -10.15 -11.07
C ASP A 22 1.51 -8.90 -11.70
N ALA A 23 1.59 -7.83 -10.92
CA ALA A 23 2.14 -6.53 -11.30
C ALA A 23 3.13 -6.03 -10.24
N HIS A 24 3.76 -4.90 -10.52
CA HIS A 24 4.50 -4.16 -9.52
C HIS A 24 4.42 -2.65 -9.76
N THR A 25 4.47 -1.86 -8.70
CA THR A 25 4.59 -0.40 -8.76
C THR A 25 5.93 -0.02 -8.13
N GLN A 26 6.85 0.47 -8.96
CA GLN A 26 8.19 0.89 -8.52
C GLN A 26 8.94 -0.19 -7.70
N GLY A 27 8.71 -1.47 -8.03
CA GLY A 27 9.35 -2.63 -7.39
C GLY A 27 8.52 -3.28 -6.28
N GLU A 28 7.44 -2.66 -5.82
CA GLU A 28 6.54 -3.26 -4.83
C GLU A 28 5.44 -4.07 -5.50
N PHE A 29 5.23 -5.30 -5.03
CA PHE A 29 4.34 -6.29 -5.65
C PHE A 29 2.87 -5.92 -5.52
N THR A 30 2.08 -6.34 -6.51
CA THR A 30 0.62 -6.37 -6.42
C THR A 30 0.09 -7.56 -7.19
N ARG A 31 -0.41 -8.58 -6.48
CA ARG A 31 -1.19 -9.67 -7.07
C ARG A 31 -2.66 -9.25 -7.11
N ILE A 32 -3.17 -9.02 -8.29
CA ILE A 32 -4.55 -8.62 -8.50
C ILE A 32 -5.37 -9.89 -8.73
N VAL A 33 -6.28 -10.20 -7.80
CA VAL A 33 -7.21 -11.31 -7.92
C VAL A 33 -8.49 -10.77 -8.53
N TYR A 34 -8.77 -11.11 -9.78
CA TYR A 34 -9.89 -10.54 -10.52
C TYR A 34 -11.03 -11.52 -10.81
N ASP A 35 -10.83 -12.81 -10.58
CA ASP A 35 -11.86 -13.84 -10.78
C ASP A 35 -11.60 -15.08 -9.90
N GLY A 36 -12.67 -15.82 -9.61
CA GLY A 36 -12.63 -17.06 -8.85
C GLY A 36 -12.71 -16.89 -7.32
N PHE A 37 -12.64 -15.68 -6.81
CA PHE A 37 -12.85 -15.40 -5.40
C PHE A 37 -14.37 -15.21 -5.15
N PRO A 38 -14.94 -15.78 -4.05
CA PRO A 38 -16.35 -15.56 -3.74
C PRO A 38 -16.64 -14.07 -3.50
N GLU A 39 -17.72 -13.55 -4.11
CA GLU A 39 -18.09 -12.15 -3.94
C GLU A 39 -18.40 -11.83 -2.47
N PRO A 40 -17.69 -10.87 -1.86
CA PRO A 40 -17.89 -10.53 -0.45
C PRO A 40 -19.21 -9.79 -0.24
N LYS A 41 -19.89 -10.11 0.88
CA LYS A 41 -21.13 -9.45 1.28
C LYS A 41 -20.82 -8.21 2.13
N GLY A 42 -21.65 -7.17 1.97
CA GLY A 42 -21.56 -5.92 2.75
C GLY A 42 -22.21 -4.74 2.01
N ASN A 43 -22.68 -3.79 2.77
CA ASN A 43 -23.28 -2.53 2.26
C ASN A 43 -22.22 -1.41 2.16
N THR A 44 -21.03 -1.65 2.65
CA THR A 44 -19.85 -0.79 2.54
C THR A 44 -18.63 -1.64 2.18
N MET A 45 -17.61 -1.03 1.59
CA MET A 45 -16.36 -1.73 1.30
C MET A 45 -15.64 -2.19 2.59
N LEU A 46 -15.84 -1.48 3.70
CA LEU A 46 -15.33 -1.89 5.02
C LEU A 46 -16.01 -3.18 5.50
N GLU A 47 -17.34 -3.28 5.36
CA GLU A 47 -18.08 -4.51 5.68
C GLU A 47 -17.67 -5.66 4.76
N LYS A 48 -17.47 -5.41 3.45
CA LYS A 48 -16.95 -6.42 2.51
C LYS A 48 -15.56 -6.91 2.94
N LYS A 49 -14.64 -6.00 3.32
CA LYS A 49 -13.32 -6.35 3.87
C LYS A 49 -13.44 -7.23 5.10
N GLN A 50 -14.31 -6.87 6.05
CA GLN A 50 -14.53 -7.64 7.26
C GLN A 50 -15.09 -9.03 6.94
N TYR A 51 -16.07 -9.11 6.03
CA TYR A 51 -16.66 -10.37 5.58
C TYR A 51 -15.60 -11.32 4.98
N VAL A 52 -14.69 -10.81 4.15
CA VAL A 52 -13.56 -11.58 3.59
C VAL A 52 -12.66 -12.09 4.71
N SER A 53 -12.31 -11.23 5.66
CA SER A 53 -11.46 -11.58 6.80
C SER A 53 -12.07 -12.72 7.67
N GLU A 54 -13.36 -12.66 7.90
CA GLU A 54 -14.04 -13.63 8.76
C GLU A 54 -14.33 -14.97 8.06
N ASN A 55 -14.60 -14.94 6.75
CA ASN A 55 -15.09 -16.12 6.03
C ASN A 55 -14.09 -16.74 5.06
N TYR A 56 -13.15 -15.94 4.51
CA TYR A 56 -12.29 -16.33 3.40
C TYR A 56 -10.79 -16.05 3.64
N ASP A 57 -10.35 -15.83 4.88
CA ASP A 57 -8.94 -15.56 5.18
C ASP A 57 -8.01 -16.69 4.74
N HIS A 58 -8.49 -17.93 4.72
CA HIS A 58 -7.73 -19.06 4.19
C HIS A 58 -7.37 -18.90 2.70
N TYR A 59 -8.19 -18.20 1.90
CA TYR A 59 -7.84 -17.88 0.51
C TYR A 59 -6.79 -16.77 0.42
N ARG A 60 -6.88 -15.73 1.27
CA ARG A 60 -5.81 -14.73 1.37
C ARG A 60 -4.48 -15.41 1.66
N ARG A 61 -4.44 -16.25 2.69
CA ARG A 61 -3.23 -17.01 3.05
C ARG A 61 -2.74 -17.89 1.90
N ALA A 62 -3.64 -18.57 1.20
CA ALA A 62 -3.28 -19.38 0.04
C ALA A 62 -2.66 -18.55 -1.10
N LEU A 63 -3.01 -17.27 -1.24
CA LEU A 63 -2.54 -16.38 -2.30
C LEU A 63 -1.29 -15.57 -1.91
N MET A 64 -1.15 -15.23 -0.61
CA MET A 64 -0.09 -14.35 -0.12
C MET A 64 1.07 -15.12 0.51
N ASP A 65 0.83 -16.28 1.13
CA ASP A 65 1.87 -17.05 1.80
C ASP A 65 2.53 -18.05 0.84
N GLU A 66 3.72 -18.54 1.20
CA GLU A 66 4.39 -19.62 0.49
C GLU A 66 3.50 -20.89 0.44
N PRO A 67 3.56 -21.66 -0.64
CA PRO A 67 4.50 -21.58 -1.77
C PRO A 67 4.02 -20.73 -2.95
N ARG A 68 2.83 -20.12 -2.92
CA ARG A 68 2.27 -19.34 -4.03
C ARG A 68 2.54 -17.84 -3.92
N GLY A 69 2.76 -17.35 -2.73
CA GLY A 69 3.26 -16.02 -2.43
C GLY A 69 4.65 -16.08 -1.80
N HIS A 70 5.01 -15.06 -1.07
CA HIS A 70 6.26 -14.93 -0.30
C HIS A 70 6.06 -13.89 0.81
N LYS A 71 7.03 -13.75 1.73
CA LYS A 71 6.88 -12.86 2.89
C LYS A 71 6.56 -11.39 2.56
N ASP A 72 7.03 -10.89 1.41
CA ASP A 72 6.78 -9.52 0.94
C ASP A 72 5.62 -9.45 -0.08
N MET A 73 4.75 -10.47 -0.14
CA MET A 73 3.64 -10.50 -1.09
C MET A 73 2.55 -9.53 -0.68
N PHE A 74 2.03 -8.82 -1.67
CA PHE A 74 0.92 -7.89 -1.55
C PHE A 74 -0.14 -8.16 -2.61
N GLY A 75 -1.42 -7.99 -2.28
CA GLY A 75 -2.50 -8.28 -3.19
C GLY A 75 -3.62 -7.24 -3.17
N SER A 76 -4.39 -7.24 -4.25
CA SER A 76 -5.63 -6.50 -4.45
C SER A 76 -6.70 -7.47 -4.91
N LEU A 77 -7.74 -7.67 -4.10
CA LEU A 77 -8.92 -8.42 -4.48
C LEU A 77 -9.94 -7.48 -5.13
N TRP A 78 -10.24 -7.70 -6.41
CA TRP A 78 -11.29 -6.96 -7.09
C TRP A 78 -12.66 -7.53 -6.74
N THR A 79 -13.62 -6.62 -6.52
CA THR A 79 -15.01 -6.94 -6.17
C THR A 79 -15.96 -6.00 -6.89
N GLU A 80 -17.25 -6.30 -6.86
CA GLU A 80 -18.26 -5.30 -7.20
C GLU A 80 -18.14 -4.09 -6.26
N PRO A 81 -18.13 -2.85 -6.77
CA PRO A 81 -18.09 -1.65 -5.94
C PRO A 81 -19.41 -1.44 -5.18
N VAL A 82 -19.36 -0.72 -4.07
CA VAL A 82 -20.56 -0.23 -3.38
C VAL A 82 -20.87 1.19 -3.84
N ASN A 83 -19.84 1.99 -4.09
CA ASN A 83 -19.99 3.32 -4.65
C ASN A 83 -20.32 3.24 -6.15
N PRO A 84 -21.48 3.76 -6.63
CA PRO A 84 -21.89 3.68 -8.03
C PRO A 84 -21.02 4.52 -8.98
N GLU A 85 -20.16 5.39 -8.47
CA GLU A 85 -19.21 6.15 -9.29
C GLU A 85 -17.91 5.41 -9.55
N ALA A 86 -17.66 4.28 -8.89
CA ALA A 86 -16.44 3.52 -9.04
C ALA A 86 -16.53 2.53 -10.22
N ASP A 87 -15.40 2.31 -10.86
CA ASP A 87 -15.27 1.32 -11.93
C ASP A 87 -15.24 -0.10 -11.36
N PHE A 88 -14.63 -0.28 -10.19
CA PHE A 88 -14.59 -1.55 -9.44
C PHE A 88 -14.25 -1.31 -7.96
N GLY A 89 -14.54 -2.30 -7.11
CA GLY A 89 -14.12 -2.34 -5.72
C GLY A 89 -12.76 -3.02 -5.56
N ALA A 90 -11.95 -2.60 -4.57
CA ALA A 90 -10.70 -3.24 -4.24
C ALA A 90 -10.51 -3.41 -2.73
N ILE A 91 -10.16 -4.64 -2.31
CA ILE A 91 -9.75 -4.96 -0.94
C ILE A 91 -8.26 -5.31 -0.98
N PHE A 92 -7.44 -4.51 -0.31
CA PHE A 92 -5.99 -4.73 -0.25
C PHE A 92 -5.65 -5.73 0.86
N MET A 93 -4.66 -6.59 0.60
CA MET A 93 -4.25 -7.67 1.50
C MET A 93 -2.76 -7.94 1.41
N ASP A 94 -2.19 -8.43 2.51
CA ASP A 94 -0.82 -8.91 2.59
C ASP A 94 -0.72 -10.26 3.33
N GLY A 95 0.48 -10.69 3.69
CA GLY A 95 0.69 -11.92 4.46
C GLY A 95 0.10 -11.89 5.88
N THR A 96 -0.27 -10.72 6.41
CA THR A 96 -0.77 -10.56 7.79
C THR A 96 -2.26 -10.26 7.88
N GLY A 97 -2.85 -9.69 6.84
CA GLY A 97 -4.26 -9.29 6.88
C GLY A 97 -4.69 -8.41 5.72
N TYR A 98 -5.52 -7.42 6.04
CA TYR A 98 -6.20 -6.56 5.09
C TYR A 98 -6.02 -5.09 5.45
N LEU A 99 -5.73 -4.27 4.44
CA LEU A 99 -5.52 -2.85 4.59
C LEU A 99 -6.73 -2.05 4.06
N PRO A 100 -7.07 -0.92 4.70
CA PRO A 100 -8.18 -0.09 4.24
C PRO A 100 -7.86 0.69 2.96
N MET A 101 -6.59 0.98 2.71
CA MET A 101 -6.08 1.73 1.56
C MET A 101 -4.64 1.34 1.26
N CYS A 102 -4.28 1.36 -0.05
CA CYS A 102 -2.90 1.19 -0.48
C CYS A 102 -2.62 1.97 -1.76
N GLY A 103 -1.55 2.79 -1.75
CA GLY A 103 -1.17 3.61 -2.90
C GLY A 103 -0.63 2.78 -4.05
N HIS A 104 0.39 1.95 -3.82
CA HIS A 104 0.99 1.14 -4.89
C HIS A 104 0.02 0.09 -5.44
N GLY A 105 -0.78 -0.53 -4.55
CA GLY A 105 -1.81 -1.48 -4.96
C GLY A 105 -2.89 -0.84 -5.84
N SER A 106 -3.29 0.40 -5.54
CA SER A 106 -4.22 1.18 -6.37
C SER A 106 -3.62 1.52 -7.74
N MET A 107 -2.34 1.92 -7.79
CA MET A 107 -1.65 2.19 -9.07
C MET A 107 -1.53 0.93 -9.93
N GLY A 108 -1.16 -0.20 -9.32
CA GLY A 108 -1.09 -1.51 -9.99
C GLY A 108 -2.46 -1.95 -10.52
N SER A 109 -3.52 -1.83 -9.69
CA SER A 109 -4.89 -2.15 -10.09
C SER A 109 -5.39 -1.25 -11.21
N ALA A 110 -5.15 0.06 -11.15
CA ALA A 110 -5.55 0.99 -12.21
C ALA A 110 -4.82 0.71 -13.53
N THR A 111 -3.52 0.38 -13.47
CA THR A 111 -2.75 -0.06 -14.64
C THR A 111 -3.37 -1.31 -15.25
N ALA A 112 -3.61 -2.33 -14.45
CA ALA A 112 -4.20 -3.58 -14.91
C ALA A 112 -5.60 -3.37 -15.51
N ALA A 113 -6.44 -2.52 -14.92
CA ALA A 113 -7.79 -2.23 -15.41
C ALA A 113 -7.76 -1.61 -16.81
N VAL A 114 -6.82 -0.69 -17.08
CA VAL A 114 -6.65 -0.06 -18.40
C VAL A 114 -6.04 -1.03 -19.39
N GLU A 115 -4.96 -1.74 -19.04
CA GLU A 115 -4.26 -2.67 -19.94
C GLU A 115 -5.10 -3.90 -20.32
N THR A 116 -6.06 -4.28 -19.49
CA THR A 116 -6.97 -5.41 -19.77
C THR A 116 -8.31 -4.99 -20.37
N GLY A 117 -8.56 -3.69 -20.50
CA GLY A 117 -9.80 -3.15 -21.04
C GLY A 117 -11.01 -3.23 -20.10
N VAL A 118 -10.81 -3.49 -18.80
CA VAL A 118 -11.85 -3.35 -17.79
C VAL A 118 -12.31 -1.90 -17.72
N VAL A 119 -11.36 -0.97 -17.84
CA VAL A 119 -11.63 0.45 -18.06
C VAL A 119 -11.10 0.83 -19.44
N GLU A 120 -11.96 1.47 -20.27
CA GLU A 120 -11.60 1.89 -21.60
C GLU A 120 -10.46 2.93 -21.58
N ALA A 121 -9.38 2.63 -22.27
CA ALA A 121 -8.23 3.50 -22.36
C ALA A 121 -8.57 4.78 -23.15
N LYS A 122 -8.28 5.95 -22.57
CA LYS A 122 -8.41 7.28 -23.18
C LYS A 122 -7.09 8.02 -23.10
N GLU A 123 -6.60 8.51 -24.24
CA GLU A 123 -5.39 9.33 -24.29
C GLU A 123 -5.72 10.82 -24.13
N PRO A 124 -4.84 11.62 -23.55
CA PRO A 124 -3.58 11.23 -22.89
C PRO A 124 -3.78 10.73 -21.45
N TYR A 125 -4.98 10.79 -20.91
CA TYR A 125 -5.28 10.37 -19.54
C TYR A 125 -6.60 9.61 -19.45
N THR A 126 -6.56 8.50 -18.72
CA THR A 126 -7.74 7.73 -18.30
C THR A 126 -7.91 7.91 -16.78
N ILE A 127 -9.11 8.23 -16.35
CA ILE A 127 -9.45 8.27 -14.91
C ILE A 127 -10.03 6.91 -14.54
N VAL A 128 -9.46 6.28 -13.53
CA VAL A 128 -9.93 5.03 -12.94
C VAL A 128 -10.37 5.31 -11.51
N LYS A 129 -11.61 4.96 -11.18
CA LYS A 129 -12.19 5.14 -9.86
C LYS A 129 -12.30 3.80 -9.15
N ILE A 130 -11.64 3.67 -8.02
CA ILE A 130 -11.54 2.43 -7.23
C ILE A 130 -12.25 2.65 -5.89
N ASP A 131 -13.26 1.83 -5.59
CA ASP A 131 -13.93 1.83 -4.30
C ASP A 131 -13.13 0.97 -3.30
N ALA A 132 -12.57 1.61 -2.27
CA ALA A 132 -11.75 0.93 -1.25
C ALA A 132 -12.37 1.10 0.14
N PRO A 133 -12.00 0.27 1.15
CA PRO A 133 -12.52 0.42 2.50
C PRO A 133 -12.33 1.81 3.13
N ALA A 134 -11.27 2.53 2.77
CA ALA A 134 -11.04 3.91 3.23
C ALA A 134 -11.74 4.98 2.40
N GLY A 135 -12.44 4.61 1.31
CA GLY A 135 -13.18 5.52 0.44
C GLY A 135 -12.80 5.41 -1.04
N LEU A 136 -13.35 6.32 -1.85
CA LEU A 136 -13.13 6.36 -3.28
C LEU A 136 -11.72 6.89 -3.60
N ILE A 137 -10.98 6.11 -4.38
CA ILE A 137 -9.64 6.45 -4.87
C ILE A 137 -9.77 6.82 -6.35
N GLU A 138 -9.27 7.99 -6.71
CA GLU A 138 -9.17 8.42 -8.10
C GLU A 138 -7.74 8.25 -8.59
N ALA A 139 -7.55 7.38 -9.57
CA ALA A 139 -6.27 7.14 -10.24
C ALA A 139 -6.29 7.77 -11.63
N LYS A 140 -5.35 8.67 -11.92
CA LYS A 140 -5.13 9.28 -13.22
C LYS A 140 -4.02 8.53 -13.95
N VAL A 141 -4.38 7.72 -14.91
CA VAL A 141 -3.49 6.88 -15.72
C VAL A 141 -3.09 7.65 -16.97
N LYS A 142 -1.80 7.86 -17.16
CA LYS A 142 -1.26 8.43 -18.40
C LYS A 142 -1.16 7.32 -19.44
N VAL A 143 -1.80 7.50 -20.59
CA VAL A 143 -1.82 6.53 -21.71
C VAL A 143 -1.19 7.18 -22.93
N GLU A 144 -0.25 6.47 -23.55
CA GLU A 144 0.39 6.85 -24.81
C GLU A 144 0.52 5.62 -25.69
N GLU A 145 0.08 5.72 -26.93
CA GLU A 145 0.09 4.62 -27.91
C GLU A 145 -0.62 3.36 -27.38
N GLY A 146 -1.76 3.58 -26.68
CA GLY A 146 -2.56 2.51 -26.09
C GLY A 146 -1.93 1.80 -24.91
N LYS A 147 -0.85 2.34 -24.30
CA LYS A 147 -0.13 1.75 -23.16
C LYS A 147 -0.06 2.69 -21.99
N THR A 148 -0.19 2.13 -20.80
CA THR A 148 0.03 2.85 -19.56
C THR A 148 1.50 3.25 -19.37
N LYS A 149 1.75 4.53 -19.11
CA LYS A 149 3.10 5.09 -18.88
C LYS A 149 3.35 5.43 -17.43
N SER A 150 2.35 5.99 -16.76
CA SER A 150 2.43 6.33 -15.34
C SER A 150 1.04 6.44 -14.75
N VAL A 151 0.97 6.32 -13.42
CA VAL A 151 -0.27 6.49 -12.66
C VAL A 151 -0.03 7.49 -11.54
N SER A 152 -0.94 8.46 -11.42
CA SER A 152 -1.02 9.36 -10.28
C SER A 152 -2.30 9.08 -9.52
N ILE A 153 -2.23 9.02 -8.20
CA ILE A 153 -3.41 8.88 -7.35
C ILE A 153 -3.63 10.17 -6.55
N LYS A 154 -4.89 10.54 -6.38
CA LYS A 154 -5.29 11.49 -5.36
C LYS A 154 -5.52 10.69 -4.09
N ASN A 155 -4.58 10.82 -3.15
CA ASN A 155 -4.70 10.12 -1.87
C ASN A 155 -5.84 10.72 -1.02
N VAL A 156 -6.27 9.99 0.00
CA VAL A 156 -7.17 10.50 1.03
C VAL A 156 -6.52 11.68 1.78
N PRO A 157 -7.30 12.56 2.44
CA PRO A 157 -6.75 13.65 3.25
C PRO A 157 -5.71 13.13 4.24
N SER A 158 -4.56 13.80 4.26
CA SER A 158 -3.43 13.44 5.12
C SER A 158 -3.15 14.58 6.10
N PHE A 159 -2.83 14.25 7.36
CA PHE A 159 -2.57 15.25 8.41
C PHE A 159 -1.57 14.75 9.44
N LEU A 160 -0.83 15.68 10.04
CA LEU A 160 -0.03 15.41 11.22
C LEU A 160 -0.96 15.21 12.41
N TYR A 161 -0.87 14.06 13.06
CA TYR A 161 -1.74 13.71 14.19
C TYR A 161 -1.12 14.09 15.52
N GLN A 162 0.11 13.67 15.76
CA GLN A 162 0.89 13.99 16.95
C GLN A 162 2.38 14.10 16.59
N GLU A 163 3.11 14.95 17.30
CA GLU A 163 4.54 15.18 17.05
C GLU A 163 5.41 14.94 18.27
N ASN A 164 6.70 14.67 18.03
CA ASN A 164 7.73 14.53 19.06
C ASN A 164 7.41 13.49 20.13
N LEU A 165 6.70 12.44 19.75
CA LEU A 165 6.43 11.30 20.63
C LEU A 165 7.70 10.50 20.88
N LYS A 166 7.76 9.81 22.02
CA LYS A 166 8.90 8.98 22.40
C LYS A 166 8.48 7.58 22.78
N THR A 167 9.28 6.61 22.40
CA THR A 167 9.12 5.21 22.83
C THR A 167 10.47 4.55 23.05
N GLN A 168 10.49 3.41 23.75
CA GLN A 168 11.70 2.61 23.95
C GLN A 168 11.59 1.32 23.17
N VAL A 169 12.50 1.08 22.23
CA VAL A 169 12.57 -0.16 21.47
C VAL A 169 13.98 -0.73 21.48
N SER A 170 14.12 -2.00 21.87
CA SER A 170 15.43 -2.68 21.95
C SER A 170 16.48 -1.91 22.77
N GLY A 171 16.06 -1.24 23.85
CA GLY A 171 16.94 -0.46 24.74
C GLY A 171 17.33 0.93 24.22
N LYS A 172 16.79 1.36 23.07
CA LYS A 172 17.01 2.70 22.52
C LYS A 172 15.75 3.54 22.66
N GLU A 173 15.89 4.80 23.09
CA GLU A 173 14.82 5.79 22.99
C GLU A 173 14.71 6.24 21.53
N ILE A 174 13.50 6.20 20.98
CA ILE A 174 13.19 6.61 19.61
C ILE A 174 12.17 7.74 19.68
N THR A 175 12.51 8.87 19.06
CA THR A 175 11.58 9.97 18.84
C THR A 175 10.91 9.79 17.48
N TYR A 176 9.61 9.99 17.40
CA TYR A 176 8.83 9.82 16.18
C TYR A 176 7.65 10.80 16.14
N ASP A 177 7.16 11.04 14.93
CA ASP A 177 5.91 11.73 14.69
C ASP A 177 4.85 10.73 14.25
N LEU A 178 3.59 11.06 14.44
CA LEU A 178 2.46 10.25 14.00
C LEU A 178 1.59 11.07 13.05
N ALA A 179 1.42 10.58 11.83
CA ALA A 179 0.59 11.20 10.81
C ALA A 179 -0.42 10.20 10.25
N PHE A 180 -1.51 10.71 9.67
CA PHE A 180 -2.51 9.93 8.96
C PHE A 180 -2.40 10.15 7.46
N ALA A 181 -2.43 9.06 6.68
CA ALA A 181 -2.44 9.09 5.21
C ALA A 181 -3.14 7.85 4.62
N GLY A 182 -4.36 7.56 5.12
CA GLY A 182 -5.13 6.35 4.83
C GLY A 182 -4.96 5.26 5.89
N ASN A 183 -3.86 5.31 6.62
CA ASN A 183 -3.62 4.64 7.91
C ASN A 183 -2.80 5.58 8.80
N PHE A 184 -2.64 5.26 10.08
CA PHE A 184 -1.67 5.95 10.93
C PHE A 184 -0.27 5.44 10.66
N VAL A 185 0.65 6.36 10.43
CA VAL A 185 2.05 6.12 10.08
C VAL A 185 2.95 6.72 11.16
N ALA A 186 3.77 5.91 11.80
CA ALA A 186 4.84 6.42 12.64
C ALA A 186 6.02 6.83 11.75
N LEU A 187 6.48 8.06 11.87
CA LEU A 187 7.54 8.69 11.07
C LEU A 187 8.80 8.79 11.90
N ILE A 188 9.87 8.11 11.47
CA ILE A 188 11.12 7.98 12.23
C ILE A 188 12.28 8.46 11.36
N GLU A 189 12.99 9.49 11.83
CA GLU A 189 14.25 9.88 11.21
C GLU A 189 15.31 8.82 11.52
N VAL A 190 15.84 8.17 10.48
CA VAL A 190 16.67 6.98 10.64
C VAL A 190 18.05 7.30 11.24
N GLU A 191 18.54 8.53 11.08
CA GLU A 191 19.83 8.96 11.61
C GLU A 191 19.93 8.86 13.14
N GLN A 192 18.84 9.06 13.88
CA GLN A 192 18.84 8.89 15.35
C GLN A 192 19.19 7.46 15.79
N LEU A 193 19.06 6.49 14.88
CA LEU A 193 19.41 5.09 15.11
C LEU A 193 20.84 4.76 14.72
N GLY A 194 21.58 5.72 14.11
CA GLY A 194 22.91 5.53 13.53
C GLY A 194 22.88 4.71 12.24
N MET A 195 21.76 4.75 11.50
CA MET A 195 21.51 3.99 10.27
C MET A 195 21.21 4.94 9.10
N LYS A 196 21.14 4.37 7.90
CA LYS A 196 20.66 5.03 6.68
C LYS A 196 19.61 4.19 5.99
N VAL A 197 18.82 4.78 5.13
CA VAL A 197 17.88 4.05 4.27
C VAL A 197 18.67 3.38 3.13
N GLU A 198 19.39 2.32 3.49
CA GLU A 198 20.25 1.54 2.60
C GLU A 198 20.04 0.04 2.82
N LYS A 199 20.32 -0.74 1.78
CA LYS A 199 20.15 -2.21 1.81
C LYS A 199 20.87 -2.90 2.99
N LYS A 200 22.06 -2.39 3.40
CA LYS A 200 22.82 -2.98 4.51
C LYS A 200 22.13 -2.85 5.86
N ASP A 201 21.34 -1.78 6.06
CA ASP A 201 20.66 -1.48 7.31
C ASP A 201 19.20 -1.98 7.32
N LEU A 202 18.67 -2.46 6.17
CA LEU A 202 17.27 -2.85 5.99
C LEU A 202 16.79 -3.86 7.02
N ALA A 203 17.57 -4.90 7.29
CA ALA A 203 17.17 -5.94 8.26
C ALA A 203 17.00 -5.38 9.68
N ALA A 204 17.91 -4.47 10.10
CA ALA A 204 17.84 -3.82 11.40
C ALA A 204 16.67 -2.81 11.48
N ILE A 205 16.45 -2.03 10.41
CA ILE A 205 15.33 -1.10 10.29
C ILE A 205 14.02 -1.88 10.39
N THR A 206 13.89 -2.99 9.66
CA THR A 206 12.68 -3.82 9.66
C THR A 206 12.41 -4.41 11.05
N ASP A 207 13.43 -4.95 11.72
CA ASP A 207 13.30 -5.50 13.09
C ASP A 207 12.82 -4.44 14.09
N ILE A 208 13.40 -3.24 14.02
CA ILE A 208 12.98 -2.11 14.87
C ILE A 208 11.54 -1.70 14.54
N GLY A 209 11.19 -1.59 13.26
CA GLY A 209 9.86 -1.18 12.81
C GLY A 209 8.76 -2.10 13.32
N ILE A 210 8.94 -3.41 13.20
CA ILE A 210 7.95 -4.40 13.67
C ILE A 210 7.80 -4.36 15.19
N LYS A 211 8.91 -4.29 15.94
CA LYS A 211 8.86 -4.15 17.40
C LYS A 211 8.17 -2.85 17.80
N MET A 212 8.42 -1.78 17.07
CA MET A 212 7.78 -0.49 17.28
C MET A 212 6.27 -0.58 17.03
N LEU A 213 5.83 -1.13 15.89
CA LEU A 213 4.40 -1.32 15.58
C LEU A 213 3.67 -2.09 16.67
N ALA A 214 4.23 -3.24 17.08
CA ALA A 214 3.65 -4.06 18.13
C ALA A 214 3.51 -3.31 19.46
N LYS A 215 4.49 -2.45 19.79
CA LYS A 215 4.49 -1.65 21.00
C LYS A 215 3.50 -0.49 20.90
N LEU A 216 3.52 0.28 19.81
CA LEU A 216 2.65 1.43 19.61
C LEU A 216 1.17 1.03 19.64
N ASN A 217 0.80 -0.06 18.98
CA ASN A 217 -0.57 -0.57 18.97
C ASN A 217 -1.03 -1.12 20.34
N LYS A 218 -0.11 -1.36 21.26
CA LYS A 218 -0.43 -1.74 22.63
C LYS A 218 -0.56 -0.54 23.57
N GLU A 219 0.22 0.53 23.33
CA GLU A 219 0.41 1.65 24.25
C GLU A 219 -0.33 2.93 23.84
N LEU A 220 -0.59 3.10 22.52
CA LEU A 220 -1.28 4.27 22.02
C LEU A 220 -2.76 3.99 21.76
N ASP A 221 -3.57 4.94 22.17
CA ASP A 221 -4.98 5.01 21.79
C ASP A 221 -5.11 6.05 20.65
N VAL A 222 -5.02 5.56 19.42
CA VAL A 222 -5.18 6.39 18.22
C VAL A 222 -6.57 6.18 17.64
N ALA A 223 -7.19 7.25 17.16
CA ALA A 223 -8.49 7.17 16.49
C ALA A 223 -8.61 8.25 15.41
N HIS A 224 -9.01 7.82 14.21
CA HIS A 224 -9.38 8.78 13.18
C HIS A 224 -10.72 9.44 13.56
N PRO A 225 -10.86 10.78 13.37
CA PRO A 225 -12.05 11.49 13.82
C PRO A 225 -13.37 11.05 13.15
N GLU A 226 -13.30 10.48 11.94
CA GLU A 226 -14.47 10.13 11.13
C GLU A 226 -14.51 8.67 10.68
N LEU A 227 -13.38 7.97 10.67
CA LEU A 227 -13.27 6.60 10.17
C LEU A 227 -13.00 5.62 11.33
N ALA A 228 -13.47 4.40 11.22
CA ALA A 228 -13.18 3.32 12.16
C ALA A 228 -11.75 2.77 11.95
N ILE A 229 -10.75 3.65 12.05
CA ILE A 229 -9.32 3.34 11.96
C ILE A 229 -8.67 3.78 13.26
N ASN A 230 -8.16 2.83 14.02
CA ASN A 230 -7.68 3.02 15.39
C ASN A 230 -6.37 2.26 15.68
N GLU A 231 -5.56 2.01 14.66
CA GLU A 231 -4.28 1.33 14.81
C GLU A 231 -3.18 2.02 13.98
N VAL A 232 -1.94 1.91 14.44
CA VAL A 232 -0.76 2.34 13.69
C VAL A 232 -0.42 1.22 12.71
N GLY A 233 -0.64 1.46 11.42
CA GLY A 233 -0.49 0.44 10.39
C GLY A 233 0.95 0.24 9.90
N THR A 234 1.77 1.31 9.92
CA THR A 234 3.11 1.28 9.33
C THR A 234 4.11 2.16 10.07
N CYS A 235 5.40 1.81 9.98
CA CYS A 235 6.51 2.67 10.36
C CYS A 235 7.26 3.13 9.11
N ASN A 236 7.37 4.43 8.90
CA ASN A 236 8.14 5.04 7.82
C ASN A 236 9.47 5.58 8.36
N PHE A 237 10.55 4.91 8.01
CA PHE A 237 11.92 5.36 8.31
C PHE A 237 12.40 6.22 7.15
N TYR A 238 12.80 7.45 7.45
CA TYR A 238 13.19 8.42 6.42
C TYR A 238 14.51 9.09 6.76
N GLU A 239 15.18 9.58 5.71
CA GLU A 239 16.35 10.48 5.80
C GLU A 239 16.20 11.61 4.80
N ARG A 240 16.77 12.77 5.13
CA ARG A 240 16.87 13.90 4.23
C ARG A 240 18.02 13.68 3.26
N ILE A 241 17.81 14.02 1.99
CA ILE A 241 18.83 13.97 0.96
C ILE A 241 19.20 15.39 0.58
N ASP A 242 20.46 15.78 0.83
CA ASP A 242 20.91 17.15 0.61
C ASP A 242 21.48 17.38 -0.80
N SER A 243 21.32 16.44 -1.72
CA SER A 243 21.90 16.53 -3.07
C SER A 243 20.92 16.09 -4.17
N GLY A 244 20.90 16.86 -5.26
CA GLY A 244 20.11 16.55 -6.46
C GLY A 244 18.65 16.96 -6.34
N GLU A 245 17.78 16.26 -7.09
CA GLU A 245 16.34 16.53 -7.16
C GLU A 245 15.54 15.85 -6.05
N VAL A 246 16.13 14.87 -5.37
CA VAL A 246 15.47 14.07 -4.31
C VAL A 246 15.48 14.88 -3.02
N ASN A 247 14.32 14.99 -2.39
CA ASN A 247 14.18 15.70 -1.11
C ASN A 247 14.44 14.76 0.07
N TYR A 248 13.84 13.54 0.02
CA TYR A 248 13.94 12.55 1.07
C TYR A 248 14.05 11.15 0.47
N ARG A 249 14.60 10.23 1.26
CA ARG A 249 14.57 8.78 0.99
C ARG A 249 13.91 8.09 2.15
N ASN A 250 13.09 7.06 1.85
CA ASN A 250 12.40 6.32 2.88
C ASN A 250 12.35 4.81 2.62
N VAL A 251 11.99 4.09 3.67
CA VAL A 251 11.49 2.72 3.63
C VAL A 251 10.35 2.57 4.61
N VAL A 252 9.23 2.02 4.16
CA VAL A 252 8.07 1.74 5.01
C VAL A 252 8.09 0.28 5.42
N VAL A 253 7.98 0.06 6.74
CA VAL A 253 7.93 -1.27 7.37
C VAL A 253 6.50 -1.54 7.83
N PHE A 254 5.98 -2.72 7.49
CA PHE A 254 4.61 -3.12 7.80
C PHE A 254 4.49 -4.65 7.87
N GLY A 255 3.28 -5.13 8.16
CA GLY A 255 2.95 -6.54 8.12
C GLY A 255 3.87 -7.41 8.98
N ASN A 256 4.31 -8.54 8.44
CA ASN A 256 5.24 -9.46 9.09
C ASN A 256 6.67 -9.27 8.54
N HIS A 257 7.38 -8.23 9.01
CA HIS A 257 8.73 -7.87 8.55
C HIS A 257 8.80 -7.54 7.06
N GLN A 258 7.73 -6.95 6.51
CA GLN A 258 7.73 -6.47 5.14
C GLN A 258 8.34 -5.07 5.06
N ALA A 259 9.02 -4.81 3.95
CA ALA A 259 9.61 -3.51 3.64
C ALA A 259 9.20 -3.11 2.23
N ASP A 260 8.50 -1.99 2.10
CA ASP A 260 8.05 -1.44 0.83
C ASP A 260 9.26 -1.06 -0.03
N ARG A 261 9.32 -1.60 -1.24
CA ARG A 261 10.38 -1.30 -2.22
C ARG A 261 10.09 -0.04 -3.01
N SER A 262 8.83 0.40 -3.02
CA SER A 262 8.43 1.68 -3.61
C SER A 262 8.68 2.84 -2.66
N PRO A 263 8.58 4.12 -3.11
CA PRO A 263 8.59 5.27 -2.21
C PRO A 263 7.42 5.32 -1.23
N SER A 264 6.46 4.40 -1.35
CA SER A 264 5.22 4.31 -0.58
C SER A 264 4.31 5.54 -0.73
N GLY A 265 3.14 5.36 -1.33
CA GLY A 265 2.18 6.46 -1.49
C GLY A 265 1.67 7.01 -0.15
N SER A 266 1.28 6.13 0.77
CA SER A 266 0.85 6.52 2.12
C SER A 266 2.02 7.05 2.96
N GLY A 267 3.18 6.38 2.92
CA GLY A 267 4.37 6.83 3.64
C GLY A 267 4.85 8.22 3.19
N THR A 268 4.88 8.46 1.88
CA THR A 268 5.22 9.79 1.31
C THR A 268 4.19 10.85 1.70
N SER A 269 2.89 10.53 1.62
CA SER A 269 1.82 11.47 2.00
C SER A 269 1.87 11.81 3.49
N ALA A 270 2.14 10.83 4.36
CA ALA A 270 2.33 11.06 5.80
C ALA A 270 3.56 11.94 6.09
N LEU A 271 4.68 11.67 5.39
CA LEU A 271 5.90 12.49 5.50
C LEU A 271 5.64 13.94 5.06
N MET A 272 4.97 14.14 3.92
CA MET A 272 4.58 15.48 3.46
C MET A 272 3.65 16.18 4.46
N ALA A 273 2.67 15.49 5.03
CA ALA A 273 1.77 16.04 6.03
C ALA A 273 2.51 16.48 7.30
N MET A 274 3.47 15.68 7.76
CA MET A 274 4.33 16.03 8.90
C MET A 274 5.21 17.25 8.57
N LEU A 275 5.87 17.25 7.42
CA LEU A 275 6.73 18.36 7.00
C LEU A 275 5.94 19.68 6.82
N TYR A 276 4.73 19.58 6.27
CA TYR A 276 3.83 20.72 6.16
C TYR A 276 3.39 21.23 7.54
N GLY A 277 2.95 20.35 8.42
CA GLY A 277 2.54 20.69 9.79
C GLY A 277 3.65 21.35 10.60
N LYS A 278 4.90 20.93 10.39
CA LYS A 278 6.09 21.54 11.02
C LYS A 278 6.65 22.76 10.29
N GLY A 279 6.04 23.17 9.16
CA GLY A 279 6.49 24.35 8.37
C GLY A 279 7.71 24.14 7.49
N TYR A 280 8.12 22.89 7.27
CA TYR A 280 9.27 22.55 6.39
C TYR A 280 8.88 22.35 4.92
N LEU A 281 7.59 22.20 4.61
CA LEU A 281 7.06 22.07 3.27
C LEU A 281 5.90 23.05 3.06
N SER A 282 5.84 23.69 1.90
CA SER A 282 4.75 24.60 1.53
C SER A 282 3.70 23.92 0.67
N LEU A 283 2.48 24.45 0.65
CA LEU A 283 1.44 24.00 -0.28
C LEU A 283 1.88 24.18 -1.73
N ASN A 284 1.55 23.20 -2.57
CA ASN A 284 1.92 23.17 -3.99
C ASN A 284 3.43 23.11 -4.26
N GLN A 285 4.25 22.86 -3.25
CA GLN A 285 5.67 22.63 -3.43
C GLN A 285 5.88 21.20 -3.94
N PRO A 286 6.59 21.00 -5.07
CA PRO A 286 7.00 19.68 -5.52
C PRO A 286 7.84 18.97 -4.47
N PHE A 287 7.58 17.67 -4.28
CA PHE A 287 8.28 16.84 -3.32
C PHE A 287 8.66 15.52 -4.00
N ILE A 288 9.95 15.21 -4.03
CA ILE A 288 10.47 13.99 -4.62
C ILE A 288 11.00 13.10 -3.51
N ASN A 289 10.34 11.96 -3.32
CA ASN A 289 10.74 10.95 -2.38
C ASN A 289 11.32 9.73 -3.12
N GLU A 290 12.43 9.20 -2.62
CA GLU A 290 13.13 8.06 -3.20
C GLU A 290 12.99 6.84 -2.27
N SER A 291 12.82 5.68 -2.83
CA SER A 291 12.77 4.43 -2.06
C SER A 291 14.16 3.88 -1.75
N ILE A 292 14.20 2.86 -0.90
CA ILE A 292 15.44 2.13 -0.57
C ILE A 292 16.12 1.46 -1.78
N ILE A 293 15.38 1.24 -2.88
CA ILE A 293 15.94 0.70 -4.13
C ILE A 293 16.24 1.78 -5.17
N GLY A 294 16.09 3.07 -4.82
CA GLY A 294 16.34 4.20 -5.69
C GLY A 294 15.21 4.51 -6.69
N SER A 295 14.03 3.91 -6.55
CA SER A 295 12.84 4.29 -7.33
C SER A 295 12.20 5.57 -6.76
N ARG A 296 11.46 6.31 -7.62
CA ARG A 296 10.89 7.62 -7.30
C ARG A 296 9.41 7.69 -7.61
#